data_ebc25ed8b1a3ca664fe6d7912df6892c
#
_entry.id   ebc25ed8b1a3ca664fe6d7912df6892c
#
_cell.length_a   1.000
_cell.length_b   1.000
_cell.length_c   1.000
_cell.angle_alpha   90.00
_cell.angle_beta   90.00
_cell.angle_gamma   90.00
#
_symmetry.space_group_name_H-M   'P 1'
#
loop_
_entity.id
_entity.type
_entity.pdbx_description
1 polymer ?
#
loop_
_entity_poly.entity_id
_entity_poly.type
_entity_poly.pdbx_seq_one_letter_code
_entity_poly.pdbx_strand_id
1 'polypeptide(L)'
;LFFFLGRDYFPEIRSGVIQMHMRAPLGTRIEVSGRLATLISNSIEELLPGQIRNIVSNCGLPVGPHNLAFIPTPTIGSQDCDLTILLENEKSPVWDFRRILRKGLTERYPGTEFTFQPSDLTAKILNFGAPAPIDVQVNGPDMYANYEFARKLVGKFRDIPGAVDVVIQQTMRTPTLMVEGNRTFGLGVNRTLKNMADNLLMTTAGSQQVDQIYWLDPSTGMSYLINVYTPQAQINSLNSLRTVPIDSSVKSPKDEDVQLLGNLADLSAEGTPGVVTHGNIMPLFDIYVSVEGRDLGGVLTDVERIAKSMEHEKPRSAELEIHGQASLMHDAYYELIFGLLAAIALVYLLIVVNFQSWLDPFIIITALPGALAGIAWALFLTHTRLSEPALTGAIMTMGTATANSILVVSYARERIEEHGDAVMAAIEAGKTRFRPVLMTASAMIFGMVPMATGYSQNAPLGRAVIGGLFVATLFTLFFVPCVYALVYSGRVTRQKERAS
;
A
#
# COMPACT_ATOMS: atom_id res chain seq x y z
N LEU A 1 -23.90 -12.44 1.95
CA LEU A 1 -22.56 -12.94 1.64
C LEU A 1 -21.57 -11.77 1.42
N PHE A 2 -21.89 -10.78 0.60
CA PHE A 2 -20.99 -9.64 0.37
C PHE A 2 -20.53 -8.94 1.65
N PHE A 3 -21.36 -8.86 2.68
CA PHE A 3 -20.98 -8.27 3.99
C PHE A 3 -20.00 -9.15 4.80
N PHE A 4 -19.84 -10.41 4.46
CA PHE A 4 -18.89 -11.32 5.11
C PHE A 4 -17.58 -11.47 4.32
N LEU A 5 -17.55 -10.97 3.08
CA LEU A 5 -16.32 -10.89 2.31
C LEU A 5 -15.53 -9.68 2.81
N GLY A 6 -14.33 -9.90 3.35
CA GLY A 6 -13.43 -8.81 3.69
C GLY A 6 -13.13 -7.95 2.45
N ARG A 7 -12.76 -6.70 2.67
CA ARG A 7 -12.46 -5.71 1.61
C ARG A 7 -10.99 -5.37 1.60
N ASP A 8 -10.32 -5.61 0.49
CA ASP A 8 -8.95 -5.18 0.23
C ASP A 8 -8.92 -4.35 -1.06
N TYR A 9 -7.93 -3.50 -1.23
CA TYR A 9 -7.77 -2.77 -2.48
C TYR A 9 -7.19 -3.70 -3.55
N PHE A 10 -5.94 -4.12 -3.38
CA PHE A 10 -5.30 -5.16 -4.19
C PHE A 10 -4.79 -6.29 -3.29
N PRO A 11 -4.84 -7.56 -3.72
CA PRO A 11 -4.24 -8.64 -2.98
C PRO A 11 -2.71 -8.51 -3.01
N GLU A 12 -2.07 -8.77 -1.89
CA GLU A 12 -0.61 -8.81 -1.81
C GLU A 12 -0.06 -10.00 -2.62
N ILE A 13 0.98 -9.76 -3.41
CA ILE A 13 1.62 -10.78 -4.25
C ILE A 13 2.67 -11.54 -3.45
N ARG A 14 2.86 -12.81 -3.78
CA ARG A 14 4.03 -13.58 -3.31
C ARG A 14 5.23 -13.18 -4.14
N SER A 15 6.11 -12.35 -3.58
CA SER A 15 7.30 -11.82 -4.26
C SER A 15 8.59 -12.61 -3.97
N GLY A 16 8.54 -13.60 -3.06
CA GLY A 16 9.75 -14.28 -2.59
C GLY A 16 10.70 -13.38 -1.80
N VAL A 17 10.24 -12.20 -1.41
CA VAL A 17 11.02 -11.19 -0.67
C VAL A 17 10.24 -10.73 0.55
N ILE A 18 10.92 -10.59 1.68
CA ILE A 18 10.40 -9.92 2.87
C ILE A 18 11.21 -8.66 3.08
N GLN A 19 10.54 -7.52 3.16
CA GLN A 19 11.16 -6.25 3.56
C GLN A 19 10.78 -5.94 4.99
N MET A 20 11.79 -5.71 5.82
CA MET A 20 11.64 -5.43 7.23
C MET A 20 12.48 -4.20 7.59
N HIS A 21 11.88 -3.30 8.34
CA HIS A 21 12.57 -2.19 8.95
C HIS A 21 12.82 -2.49 10.43
N MET A 22 14.01 -2.20 10.87
CA MET A 22 14.44 -2.31 12.26
C MET A 22 14.78 -0.93 12.79
N ARG A 23 14.22 -0.57 13.93
CA ARG A 23 14.57 0.66 14.66
C ARG A 23 15.10 0.30 16.05
N ALA A 24 16.39 0.52 16.25
CA ALA A 24 17.03 0.42 17.56
C ALA A 24 16.66 1.62 18.46
N PRO A 25 16.94 1.59 19.76
CA PRO A 25 16.71 2.73 20.64
C PRO A 25 17.34 4.03 20.12
N LEU A 26 16.65 5.16 20.29
CA LEU A 26 17.10 6.46 19.82
C LEU A 26 18.50 6.79 20.35
N GLY A 27 19.35 7.30 19.46
CA GLY A 27 20.75 7.62 19.77
C GLY A 27 21.72 6.44 19.65
N THR A 28 21.25 5.28 19.15
CA THR A 28 22.13 4.16 18.83
C THR A 28 23.07 4.54 17.68
N ARG A 29 24.37 4.31 17.89
CA ARG A 29 25.39 4.58 16.89
C ARG A 29 25.31 3.59 15.73
N ILE A 30 25.71 4.02 14.53
CA ILE A 30 25.62 3.23 13.30
C ILE A 30 26.38 1.88 13.41
N GLU A 31 27.50 1.83 14.09
CA GLU A 31 28.30 0.60 14.26
C GLU A 31 27.57 -0.42 15.15
N VAL A 32 26.80 0.07 16.12
CA VAL A 32 25.98 -0.78 17.00
C VAL A 32 24.77 -1.28 16.23
N SER A 33 24.12 -0.40 15.46
CA SER A 33 23.00 -0.77 14.59
C SER A 33 23.41 -1.81 13.55
N GLY A 34 24.60 -1.66 12.93
CA GLY A 34 25.14 -2.64 12.00
C GLY A 34 25.44 -4.00 12.64
N ARG A 35 26.02 -4.02 13.86
CA ARG A 35 26.20 -5.27 14.61
C ARG A 35 24.88 -5.91 15.00
N LEU A 36 23.92 -5.11 15.43
CA LEU A 36 22.58 -5.58 15.77
C LEU A 36 21.89 -6.18 14.53
N ALA A 37 21.99 -5.54 13.39
CA ALA A 37 21.47 -6.05 12.11
C ALA A 37 22.09 -7.41 11.74
N THR A 38 23.39 -7.61 11.98
CA THR A 38 24.07 -8.90 11.79
C THR A 38 23.52 -9.98 12.74
N LEU A 39 23.35 -9.66 14.03
CA LEU A 39 22.78 -10.59 15.00
C LEU A 39 21.33 -10.95 14.65
N ILE A 40 20.55 -9.97 14.21
CA ILE A 40 19.18 -10.19 13.75
C ILE A 40 19.16 -11.06 12.51
N SER A 41 20.07 -10.86 11.55
CA SER A 41 20.17 -11.70 10.35
C SER A 41 20.43 -13.16 10.72
N ASN A 42 21.34 -13.44 11.65
CA ASN A 42 21.58 -14.79 12.15
C ASN A 42 20.32 -15.38 12.82
N SER A 43 19.61 -14.56 13.63
CA SER A 43 18.36 -15.01 14.27
C SER A 43 17.25 -15.28 13.26
N ILE A 44 17.20 -14.56 12.15
CA ILE A 44 16.24 -14.79 11.06
C ILE A 44 16.53 -16.16 10.40
N GLU A 45 17.81 -16.49 10.15
CA GLU A 45 18.20 -17.79 9.61
C GLU A 45 17.87 -18.95 10.57
N GLU A 46 18.01 -18.74 11.88
CA GLU A 46 17.60 -19.71 12.89
C GLU A 46 16.08 -19.92 12.97
N LEU A 47 15.29 -18.84 12.81
CA LEU A 47 13.82 -18.89 12.84
C LEU A 47 13.21 -19.50 11.58
N LEU A 48 13.90 -19.38 10.44
CA LEU A 48 13.45 -19.86 9.12
C LEU A 48 14.51 -20.73 8.46
N PRO A 49 14.88 -21.88 9.03
CA PRO A 49 15.98 -22.70 8.54
C PRO A 49 15.73 -23.22 7.13
N GLY A 50 16.71 -23.01 6.24
CA GLY A 50 16.66 -23.45 4.84
C GLY A 50 15.62 -22.72 3.95
N GLN A 51 15.01 -21.64 4.42
CA GLN A 51 14.06 -20.86 3.63
C GLN A 51 14.68 -19.58 3.08
N ILE A 52 15.85 -19.21 3.52
CA ILE A 52 16.50 -17.94 3.22
C ILE A 52 17.65 -18.18 2.24
N ARG A 53 17.64 -17.44 1.15
CA ARG A 53 18.72 -17.42 0.15
C ARG A 53 19.78 -16.39 0.49
N ASN A 54 19.35 -15.18 0.87
CA ASN A 54 20.25 -14.09 1.22
C ASN A 54 19.53 -13.03 2.05
N ILE A 55 20.28 -12.29 2.87
CA ILE A 55 19.81 -11.13 3.63
C ILE A 55 20.71 -9.95 3.31
N VAL A 56 20.11 -8.84 2.88
CA VAL A 56 20.81 -7.58 2.66
C VAL A 56 20.34 -6.59 3.69
N SER A 57 21.25 -6.07 4.50
CA SER A 57 20.98 -5.02 5.48
C SER A 57 21.57 -3.69 5.04
N ASN A 58 20.77 -2.62 5.12
CA ASN A 58 21.19 -1.26 4.85
C ASN A 58 20.88 -0.40 6.09
N CYS A 59 21.91 0.11 6.77
CA CYS A 59 21.78 0.83 8.02
C CYS A 59 22.14 2.30 7.87
N GLY A 60 21.36 3.15 8.53
CA GLY A 60 21.59 4.59 8.58
C GLY A 60 21.11 5.32 7.32
N LEU A 61 21.35 6.63 7.32
CA LEU A 61 20.97 7.49 6.21
C LEU A 61 21.82 7.19 4.97
N PRO A 62 21.25 7.28 3.76
CA PRO A 62 22.00 7.10 2.53
C PRO A 62 23.11 8.14 2.42
N VAL A 63 24.28 7.67 1.99
CA VAL A 63 25.46 8.52 1.75
C VAL A 63 25.34 9.07 0.33
N GLY A 64 25.28 10.39 0.18
CA GLY A 64 25.24 11.03 -1.14
C GLY A 64 24.37 12.28 -1.18
N PRO A 65 24.32 12.94 -2.35
CA PRO A 65 23.58 14.17 -2.56
C PRO A 65 22.06 13.99 -2.66
N HIS A 66 21.54 12.80 -2.39
CA HIS A 66 20.13 12.52 -2.52
C HIS A 66 19.32 13.30 -1.50
N ASN A 67 18.39 14.09 -2.00
CA ASN A 67 17.51 14.85 -1.14
C ASN A 67 16.41 13.91 -0.61
N LEU A 68 16.52 13.52 0.66
CA LEU A 68 15.54 12.69 1.35
C LEU A 68 14.17 13.34 1.48
N ALA A 69 14.07 14.66 1.24
CA ALA A 69 12.80 15.38 1.29
C ALA A 69 11.76 14.89 0.28
N PHE A 70 12.19 14.21 -0.79
CA PHE A 70 11.32 13.69 -1.83
C PHE A 70 11.15 12.17 -1.83
N ILE A 71 11.82 11.48 -0.91
CA ILE A 71 11.77 10.01 -0.84
C ILE A 71 11.24 9.62 0.53
N PRO A 72 9.97 9.17 0.63
CA PRO A 72 9.47 8.62 1.87
C PRO A 72 10.26 7.34 2.20
N THR A 73 11.03 7.41 3.28
CA THR A 73 11.82 6.29 3.79
C THR A 73 11.55 6.13 5.27
N PRO A 74 11.41 4.91 5.78
CA PRO A 74 11.28 4.68 7.22
C PRO A 74 12.57 4.98 7.97
N THR A 75 13.72 4.99 7.29
CA THR A 75 15.03 5.29 7.88
C THR A 75 15.20 6.78 8.10
N ILE A 76 15.30 7.21 9.36
CA ILE A 76 15.46 8.62 9.77
C ILE A 76 16.76 8.91 10.49
N GLY A 77 17.54 7.91 10.84
CA GLY A 77 18.79 8.10 11.58
C GLY A 77 19.69 6.87 11.60
N SER A 78 20.76 6.96 12.37
CA SER A 78 21.74 5.88 12.54
C SER A 78 21.21 4.65 13.27
N GLN A 79 20.10 4.78 13.99
CA GLN A 79 19.44 3.69 14.71
C GLN A 79 18.57 2.79 13.81
N ASP A 80 18.31 3.21 12.58
CA ASP A 80 17.43 2.53 11.66
C ASP A 80 18.20 1.65 10.67
N CYS A 81 17.68 0.45 10.40
CA CYS A 81 18.18 -0.45 9.35
C CYS A 81 17.03 -1.06 8.56
N ASP A 82 17.17 -1.11 7.25
CA ASP A 82 16.29 -1.84 6.36
C ASP A 82 16.91 -3.19 6.00
N LEU A 83 16.19 -4.27 6.25
CA LEU A 83 16.59 -5.62 5.91
C LEU A 83 15.72 -6.16 4.78
N THR A 84 16.36 -6.56 3.69
CA THR A 84 15.73 -7.25 2.57
C THR A 84 16.10 -8.72 2.63
N ILE A 85 15.12 -9.57 2.91
CA ILE A 85 15.28 -11.02 3.07
C ILE A 85 14.78 -11.68 1.80
N LEU A 86 15.68 -12.30 1.05
CA LEU A 86 15.36 -13.08 -0.15
C LEU A 86 15.10 -14.53 0.27
N LEU A 87 13.94 -15.05 -0.11
CA LEU A 87 13.55 -16.41 0.16
C LEU A 87 14.07 -17.34 -0.95
N GLU A 88 14.34 -18.61 -0.58
CA GLU A 88 14.80 -19.64 -1.53
C GLU A 88 13.73 -19.96 -2.57
N ASN A 89 12.46 -19.94 -2.17
CA ASN A 89 11.33 -20.20 -3.06
C ASN A 89 10.39 -18.98 -3.11
N GLU A 90 10.18 -18.44 -4.30
CA GLU A 90 9.29 -17.30 -4.55
C GLU A 90 7.82 -17.58 -4.15
N LYS A 91 7.40 -18.87 -4.12
CA LYS A 91 6.05 -19.26 -3.76
C LYS A 91 5.84 -19.49 -2.26
N SER A 92 6.87 -19.25 -1.45
CA SER A 92 6.81 -19.42 0.01
C SER A 92 5.70 -18.60 0.67
N PRO A 93 5.15 -19.07 1.80
CA PRO A 93 4.10 -18.37 2.54
C PRO A 93 4.66 -17.18 3.33
N VAL A 94 4.86 -16.06 2.64
CA VAL A 94 5.49 -14.84 3.19
C VAL A 94 4.77 -14.35 4.46
N TRP A 95 3.43 -14.46 4.52
CA TRP A 95 2.63 -14.03 5.69
C TRP A 95 2.94 -14.83 6.95
N ASP A 96 3.08 -16.16 6.83
CA ASP A 96 3.41 -17.01 7.98
C ASP A 96 4.83 -16.71 8.46
N PHE A 97 5.77 -16.48 7.54
CA PHE A 97 7.13 -16.11 7.86
C PHE A 97 7.19 -14.75 8.57
N ARG A 98 6.46 -13.73 8.10
CA ARG A 98 6.37 -12.45 8.81
C ARG A 98 5.85 -12.61 10.24
N ARG A 99 4.84 -13.44 10.45
CA ARG A 99 4.30 -13.71 11.79
C ARG A 99 5.31 -14.37 12.70
N ILE A 100 6.06 -15.37 12.20
CA ILE A 100 7.12 -16.05 12.94
C ILE A 100 8.22 -15.05 13.30
N LEU A 101 8.68 -14.26 12.34
CA LEU A 101 9.73 -13.26 12.53
C LEU A 101 9.29 -12.18 13.52
N ARG A 102 8.09 -11.61 13.35
CA ARG A 102 7.57 -10.57 14.25
C ARG A 102 7.57 -11.05 15.69
N LYS A 103 7.06 -12.23 15.96
CA LYS A 103 7.03 -12.79 17.30
C LYS A 103 8.45 -13.11 17.81
N GLY A 104 9.23 -13.87 17.06
CA GLY A 104 10.53 -14.34 17.49
C GLY A 104 11.57 -13.24 17.68
N LEU A 105 11.56 -12.21 16.81
CA LEU A 105 12.49 -11.09 16.91
C LEU A 105 12.13 -10.14 18.07
N THR A 106 10.85 -9.83 18.26
CA THR A 106 10.40 -8.97 19.37
C THR A 106 10.72 -9.61 20.73
N GLU A 107 10.58 -10.93 20.86
CA GLU A 107 10.94 -11.65 22.10
C GLU A 107 12.46 -11.67 22.34
N ARG A 108 13.28 -11.79 21.28
CA ARG A 108 14.75 -11.88 21.39
C ARG A 108 15.45 -10.52 21.58
N TYR A 109 14.86 -9.45 21.00
CA TYR A 109 15.46 -8.11 20.98
C TYR A 109 14.51 -7.06 21.59
N PRO A 110 14.27 -7.11 22.91
CA PRO A 110 13.40 -6.13 23.56
C PRO A 110 13.98 -4.72 23.42
N GLY A 111 13.11 -3.75 23.12
CA GLY A 111 13.50 -2.35 22.90
C GLY A 111 13.87 -2.01 21.44
N THR A 112 13.91 -3.01 20.56
CA THR A 112 14.02 -2.79 19.11
C THR A 112 12.63 -2.92 18.47
N GLU A 113 12.24 -1.97 17.64
CA GLU A 113 11.00 -2.01 16.87
C GLU A 113 11.23 -2.68 15.52
N PHE A 114 10.32 -3.58 15.14
CA PHE A 114 10.34 -4.25 13.84
C PHE A 114 9.04 -3.95 13.11
N THR A 115 9.14 -3.46 11.88
CA THR A 115 8.00 -3.20 11.01
C THR A 115 8.21 -3.87 9.67
N PHE A 116 7.15 -4.47 9.11
CA PHE A 116 7.21 -5.14 7.83
C PHE A 116 6.60 -4.26 6.74
N GLN A 117 7.37 -4.06 5.68
CA GLN A 117 7.00 -3.22 4.56
C GLN A 117 6.48 -4.05 3.37
N PRO A 118 5.69 -3.45 2.48
CA PRO A 118 5.34 -4.07 1.21
C PRO A 118 6.60 -4.41 0.40
N SER A 119 6.69 -5.66 -0.05
CA SER A 119 7.84 -6.11 -0.85
C SER A 119 7.60 -5.98 -2.36
N ASP A 120 6.35 -5.80 -2.79
CA ASP A 120 6.03 -5.63 -4.20
C ASP A 120 5.96 -4.15 -4.61
N LEU A 121 6.35 -3.89 -5.87
CA LEU A 121 6.41 -2.54 -6.42
C LEU A 121 5.02 -1.89 -6.52
N THR A 122 3.99 -2.69 -6.81
CA THR A 122 2.63 -2.16 -6.97
C THR A 122 2.09 -1.67 -5.63
N ALA A 123 2.24 -2.46 -4.57
CA ALA A 123 1.83 -2.01 -3.23
C ALA A 123 2.59 -0.76 -2.78
N LYS A 124 3.90 -0.64 -3.10
CA LYS A 124 4.67 0.57 -2.81
C LYS A 124 4.14 1.81 -3.56
N ILE A 125 3.80 1.66 -4.84
CA ILE A 125 3.23 2.75 -5.64
C ILE A 125 1.86 3.14 -5.10
N LEU A 126 0.99 2.16 -4.80
CA LEU A 126 -0.35 2.39 -4.28
C LEU A 126 -0.36 3.00 -2.87
N ASN A 127 0.69 2.76 -2.09
CA ASN A 127 0.90 3.43 -0.80
C ASN A 127 1.56 4.81 -0.93
N PHE A 128 1.76 5.33 -2.15
CA PHE A 128 2.52 6.58 -2.40
C PHE A 128 3.93 6.57 -1.82
N GLY A 129 4.55 5.40 -1.74
CA GLY A 129 5.87 5.19 -1.13
C GLY A 129 5.84 5.01 0.39
N ALA A 130 4.71 5.19 1.06
CA ALA A 130 4.61 4.94 2.49
C ALA A 130 4.87 3.45 2.82
N PRO A 131 5.49 3.14 3.97
CA PRO A 131 5.84 1.77 4.34
C PRO A 131 4.64 0.91 4.78
N ALA A 132 3.46 1.52 4.94
CA ALA A 132 2.25 0.83 5.37
C ALA A 132 1.04 1.21 4.50
N PRO A 133 0.01 0.34 4.42
CA PRO A 133 -1.18 0.59 3.62
C PRO A 133 -2.12 1.66 4.20
N ILE A 134 -2.04 1.92 5.50
CA ILE A 134 -2.79 2.98 6.17
C ILE A 134 -1.78 3.97 6.74
N ASP A 135 -1.89 5.22 6.37
CA ASP A 135 -1.13 6.35 6.87
C ASP A 135 -2.10 7.38 7.44
N VAL A 136 -2.04 7.55 8.76
CA VAL A 136 -2.87 8.53 9.46
C VAL A 136 -2.01 9.73 9.80
N GLN A 137 -2.27 10.85 9.15
CA GLN A 137 -1.51 12.08 9.27
C GLN A 137 -2.16 13.05 10.25
N VAL A 138 -1.38 13.49 11.22
CA VAL A 138 -1.75 14.55 12.17
C VAL A 138 -1.01 15.82 11.77
N ASN A 139 -1.72 16.77 11.19
CA ASN A 139 -1.23 17.99 10.57
C ASN A 139 -1.52 19.20 11.47
N GLY A 140 -0.61 20.12 11.66
CA GLY A 140 -0.90 21.37 12.36
C GLY A 140 0.34 22.11 12.88
N PRO A 141 0.19 23.38 13.27
CA PRO A 141 1.32 24.26 13.62
C PRO A 141 1.99 23.91 14.94
N ASP A 142 1.27 23.29 15.90
CA ASP A 142 1.85 22.90 17.20
C ASP A 142 2.39 21.48 17.17
N MET A 143 3.69 21.34 16.89
CA MET A 143 4.35 20.05 16.79
C MET A 143 4.24 19.20 18.08
N TYR A 144 4.36 19.84 19.26
CA TYR A 144 4.36 19.09 20.53
C TYR A 144 2.96 18.55 20.86
N ALA A 145 1.93 19.38 20.73
CA ALA A 145 0.55 18.97 20.96
C ALA A 145 0.12 17.88 19.95
N ASN A 146 0.49 18.03 18.68
CA ASN A 146 0.22 17.06 17.62
C ASN A 146 0.91 15.72 17.88
N TYR A 147 2.17 15.73 18.29
CA TYR A 147 2.89 14.51 18.63
C TYR A 147 2.28 13.76 19.82
N GLU A 148 1.91 14.47 20.90
CA GLU A 148 1.25 13.85 22.05
C GLU A 148 -0.14 13.30 21.68
N PHE A 149 -0.86 13.96 20.78
CA PHE A 149 -2.09 13.42 20.23
C PHE A 149 -1.85 12.19 19.37
N ALA A 150 -0.86 12.21 18.48
CA ALA A 150 -0.46 11.06 17.67
C ALA A 150 -0.07 9.85 18.54
N ARG A 151 0.66 10.06 19.66
CA ARG A 151 0.98 9.00 20.61
C ARG A 151 -0.26 8.34 21.24
N LYS A 152 -1.26 9.15 21.58
CA LYS A 152 -2.54 8.64 22.10
C LYS A 152 -3.27 7.80 21.05
N LEU A 153 -3.30 8.26 19.78
CA LEU A 153 -3.88 7.52 18.66
C LEU A 153 -3.19 6.17 18.46
N VAL A 154 -1.85 6.14 18.45
CA VAL A 154 -1.06 4.89 18.34
C VAL A 154 -1.43 3.91 19.45
N GLY A 155 -1.57 4.39 20.70
CA GLY A 155 -2.01 3.54 21.80
C GLY A 155 -3.35 2.86 21.52
N LYS A 156 -4.31 3.58 20.95
CA LYS A 156 -5.64 3.05 20.59
C LYS A 156 -5.61 2.17 19.34
N PHE A 157 -4.79 2.51 18.35
CA PHE A 157 -4.70 1.73 17.11
C PHE A 157 -4.03 0.37 17.33
N ARG A 158 -3.13 0.26 18.29
CA ARG A 158 -2.52 -1.03 18.69
C ARG A 158 -3.54 -2.03 19.26
N ASP A 159 -4.64 -1.55 19.80
CA ASP A 159 -5.73 -2.39 20.34
C ASP A 159 -6.68 -2.92 19.26
N ILE A 160 -6.55 -2.45 17.99
CA ILE A 160 -7.41 -2.89 16.88
C ILE A 160 -7.01 -4.31 16.46
N PRO A 161 -7.94 -5.29 16.47
CA PRO A 161 -7.65 -6.62 15.96
C PRO A 161 -7.26 -6.57 14.48
N GLY A 162 -6.10 -7.13 14.13
CA GLY A 162 -5.56 -7.13 12.77
C GLY A 162 -4.69 -5.94 12.41
N ALA A 163 -4.62 -4.89 13.22
CA ALA A 163 -3.62 -3.83 13.10
C ALA A 163 -2.29 -4.32 13.69
N VAL A 164 -1.22 -4.20 12.92
CA VAL A 164 0.13 -4.58 13.33
C VAL A 164 1.10 -3.48 12.92
N ASP A 165 2.30 -3.49 13.50
CA ASP A 165 3.37 -2.56 13.18
C ASP A 165 2.91 -1.08 13.24
N VAL A 166 2.16 -0.73 14.32
CA VAL A 166 1.63 0.63 14.51
C VAL A 166 2.72 1.52 15.10
N VAL A 167 3.24 2.44 14.29
CA VAL A 167 4.38 3.29 14.64
C VAL A 167 4.18 4.74 14.18
N ILE A 168 4.80 5.68 14.90
CA ILE A 168 4.96 7.06 14.43
C ILE A 168 6.29 7.14 13.71
N GLN A 169 6.30 7.70 12.50
CA GLN A 169 7.52 7.83 11.69
C GLN A 169 8.53 8.78 12.34
N GLN A 170 8.08 9.95 12.76
CA GLN A 170 8.91 11.02 13.27
C GLN A 170 9.23 10.81 14.75
N THR A 171 10.43 11.22 15.13
CA THR A 171 10.90 11.21 16.52
C THR A 171 11.15 12.62 17.02
N MET A 172 10.63 12.98 18.21
CA MET A 172 10.69 14.35 18.74
C MET A 172 11.90 14.63 19.62
N ARG A 173 12.56 13.61 20.15
CA ARG A 173 13.65 13.76 21.12
C ARG A 173 14.85 12.88 20.76
N THR A 174 15.37 13.08 19.56
CA THR A 174 16.61 12.41 19.15
C THR A 174 17.79 13.10 19.82
N PRO A 175 18.67 12.36 20.52
CA PRO A 175 19.87 12.96 21.11
C PRO A 175 20.74 13.62 20.03
N THR A 176 20.95 14.90 20.14
CA THR A 176 21.65 15.72 19.15
C THR A 176 22.70 16.56 19.84
N LEU A 177 23.86 16.70 19.20
CA LEU A 177 24.87 17.66 19.62
C LEU A 177 24.70 18.95 18.82
N MET A 178 24.33 20.01 19.50
CA MET A 178 24.22 21.34 18.93
C MET A 178 25.57 21.99 18.93
N VAL A 179 26.01 22.54 17.80
CA VAL A 179 27.29 23.23 17.63
C VAL A 179 27.03 24.69 17.30
N GLU A 180 27.16 25.55 18.26
CA GLU A 180 26.94 27.00 18.10
C GLU A 180 28.25 27.72 17.86
N GLY A 181 28.52 28.08 16.60
CA GLY A 181 29.74 28.79 16.23
C GLY A 181 29.69 30.30 16.62
N ASN A 182 30.74 30.77 17.32
CA ASN A 182 30.91 32.18 17.65
C ASN A 182 31.33 32.97 16.41
N ARG A 183 30.38 33.63 15.77
CA ARG A 183 30.59 34.39 14.53
C ARG A 183 31.62 35.50 14.69
N THR A 184 31.53 36.25 15.78
CA THR A 184 32.40 37.42 15.99
C THR A 184 33.86 37.02 16.21
N PHE A 185 34.08 36.01 17.05
CA PHE A 185 35.39 35.46 17.30
C PHE A 185 35.98 34.78 16.08
N GLY A 186 35.16 34.01 15.37
CA GLY A 186 35.54 33.31 14.13
C GLY A 186 36.04 34.31 13.08
N LEU A 187 35.33 35.41 12.85
CA LEU A 187 35.77 36.45 11.92
C LEU A 187 37.07 37.14 12.36
N GLY A 188 37.28 37.29 13.67
CA GLY A 188 38.53 37.85 14.22
C GLY A 188 39.75 36.99 13.90
N VAL A 189 39.58 35.67 13.74
CA VAL A 189 40.64 34.70 13.36
C VAL A 189 40.50 34.24 11.89
N ASN A 190 39.81 35.01 11.07
CA ASN A 190 39.59 34.73 9.64
C ASN A 190 38.95 33.35 9.36
N ARG A 191 38.00 32.94 10.20
CA ARG A 191 37.21 31.72 10.06
C ARG A 191 35.72 32.04 10.05
N THR A 192 35.05 31.76 8.95
CA THR A 192 33.61 32.00 8.83
C THR A 192 32.80 30.81 9.41
N LEU A 193 31.52 31.02 9.72
CA LEU A 193 30.63 29.93 10.11
C LEU A 193 30.56 28.85 9.02
N LYS A 194 30.63 29.24 7.74
CA LYS A 194 30.68 28.28 6.62
C LYS A 194 31.91 27.39 6.72
N ASN A 195 33.10 27.97 6.99
CA ASN A 195 34.31 27.16 7.19
C ASN A 195 34.13 26.16 8.33
N MET A 196 33.57 26.59 9.46
CA MET A 196 33.31 25.69 10.60
C MET A 196 32.38 24.57 10.22
N ALA A 197 31.24 24.87 9.53
CA ALA A 197 30.28 23.89 9.08
C ALA A 197 30.87 22.92 8.06
N ASP A 198 31.57 23.43 7.04
CA ASP A 198 32.16 22.60 5.99
C ASP A 198 33.24 21.65 6.56
N ASN A 199 34.12 22.10 7.44
CA ASN A 199 35.12 21.25 8.06
C ASN A 199 34.53 20.22 9.00
N LEU A 200 33.53 20.61 9.79
CA LEU A 200 32.80 19.69 10.64
C LEU A 200 32.09 18.62 9.81
N LEU A 201 31.39 19.01 8.74
CA LEU A 201 30.67 18.12 7.87
C LEU A 201 31.60 17.16 7.12
N MET A 202 32.76 17.67 6.59
CA MET A 202 33.78 16.79 6.01
C MET A 202 34.31 15.75 7.01
N THR A 203 34.53 16.19 8.25
CA THR A 203 35.05 15.34 9.31
C THR A 203 34.05 14.25 9.72
N THR A 204 32.75 14.56 9.81
CA THR A 204 31.71 13.65 10.33
C THR A 204 31.04 12.84 9.24
N ALA A 205 30.71 13.43 8.08
CA ALA A 205 29.93 12.81 7.03
C ALA A 205 30.69 12.59 5.70
N GLY A 206 31.86 13.24 5.57
CA GLY A 206 32.71 13.13 4.39
C GLY A 206 32.60 14.30 3.42
N SER A 207 33.61 14.39 2.53
CA SER A 207 33.78 15.50 1.58
C SER A 207 32.65 15.61 0.57
N GLN A 208 32.00 14.53 0.21
CA GLN A 208 30.92 14.49 -0.77
C GLN A 208 29.69 15.34 -0.38
N GLN A 209 29.54 15.66 0.91
CA GLN A 209 28.46 16.52 1.40
C GLN A 209 28.77 18.01 1.22
N VAL A 210 30.05 18.35 1.09
CA VAL A 210 30.53 19.74 0.91
C VAL A 210 30.84 20.02 -0.56
N ASP A 211 31.60 19.12 -1.20
CA ASP A 211 31.98 19.21 -2.60
C ASP A 211 32.08 17.81 -3.23
N GLN A 212 31.44 17.65 -4.37
CA GLN A 212 31.38 16.36 -5.07
C GLN A 212 32.49 16.25 -6.10
N ILE A 213 33.48 15.43 -5.82
CA ILE A 213 34.60 15.16 -6.72
C ILE A 213 34.39 13.78 -7.35
N TYR A 214 34.42 13.73 -8.68
CA TYR A 214 34.29 12.50 -9.44
C TYR A 214 35.60 12.13 -10.12
N TRP A 215 35.92 10.85 -10.06
CA TRP A 215 36.98 10.26 -10.85
C TRP A 215 36.36 9.45 -12.00
N LEU A 216 36.78 9.77 -13.22
CA LEU A 216 36.38 9.04 -14.41
C LEU A 216 37.37 7.89 -14.64
N ASP A 217 36.90 6.64 -14.62
CA ASP A 217 37.69 5.48 -14.97
C ASP A 217 37.95 5.49 -16.49
N PRO A 218 39.25 5.60 -16.94
CA PRO A 218 39.56 5.65 -18.37
C PRO A 218 39.25 4.33 -19.12
N SER A 219 39.15 3.21 -18.39
CA SER A 219 38.95 1.88 -18.99
C SER A 219 37.49 1.58 -19.25
N THR A 220 36.59 2.01 -18.36
CA THR A 220 35.16 1.72 -18.42
C THR A 220 34.30 2.93 -18.80
N GLY A 221 34.83 4.14 -18.70
CA GLY A 221 34.08 5.38 -18.89
C GLY A 221 33.09 5.69 -17.76
N MET A 222 33.15 4.95 -16.64
CA MET A 222 32.27 5.17 -15.48
C MET A 222 32.85 6.20 -14.54
N SER A 223 31.99 7.09 -14.02
CA SER A 223 32.35 8.08 -12.99
C SER A 223 32.13 7.53 -11.60
N TYR A 224 33.15 7.56 -10.77
CA TYR A 224 33.10 7.18 -9.36
C TYR A 224 33.23 8.42 -8.48
N LEU A 225 32.35 8.50 -7.46
CA LEU A 225 32.42 9.58 -6.48
C LEU A 225 33.57 9.32 -5.50
N ILE A 226 34.46 10.29 -5.35
CA ILE A 226 35.54 10.26 -4.35
C ILE A 226 35.00 10.85 -3.06
N ASN A 227 35.04 10.09 -1.97
CA ASN A 227 34.69 10.57 -0.65
C ASN A 227 35.88 10.49 0.30
N VAL A 228 36.27 11.63 0.88
CA VAL A 228 37.28 11.73 1.90
C VAL A 228 36.60 11.99 3.24
N TYR A 229 36.85 11.15 4.22
CA TYR A 229 36.24 11.25 5.54
C TYR A 229 37.21 10.83 6.63
N THR A 230 36.98 11.29 7.85
CA THR A 230 37.72 10.84 9.02
C THR A 230 37.11 9.53 9.53
N PRO A 231 37.90 8.47 9.77
CA PRO A 231 37.36 7.22 10.32
C PRO A 231 36.62 7.49 11.64
N GLN A 232 35.42 6.94 11.78
CA GLN A 232 34.57 7.17 12.97
C GLN A 232 35.24 6.74 14.28
N ALA A 233 36.14 5.76 14.23
CA ALA A 233 36.92 5.38 15.39
C ALA A 233 37.80 6.48 15.97
N GLN A 234 38.14 7.49 15.17
CA GLN A 234 38.91 8.67 15.60
C GLN A 234 38.02 9.78 16.17
N ILE A 235 36.70 9.77 15.83
CA ILE A 235 35.72 10.74 16.34
C ILE A 235 34.74 10.03 17.24
N ASN A 236 35.21 9.54 18.39
CA ASN A 236 34.42 8.70 19.28
C ASN A 236 34.03 9.40 20.61
N SER A 237 34.39 10.66 20.78
CA SER A 237 34.15 11.44 22.00
C SER A 237 33.89 12.91 21.70
N LEU A 238 33.28 13.63 22.66
CA LEU A 238 33.13 15.08 22.60
C LEU A 238 34.47 15.81 22.51
N ASN A 239 35.51 15.25 23.14
CA ASN A 239 36.83 15.83 23.10
C ASN A 239 37.47 15.72 21.70
N SER A 240 37.31 14.58 21.02
CA SER A 240 37.76 14.44 19.63
C SER A 240 37.02 15.37 18.68
N LEU A 241 35.73 15.65 18.94
CA LEU A 241 34.99 16.65 18.17
C LEU A 241 35.49 18.07 18.41
N ARG A 242 35.82 18.44 19.67
CA ARG A 242 36.40 19.76 20.01
C ARG A 242 37.75 20.00 19.36
N THR A 243 38.51 18.94 19.10
CA THR A 243 39.86 19.02 18.49
C THR A 243 39.82 18.96 16.95
N VAL A 244 38.65 18.98 16.32
CA VAL A 244 38.52 19.05 14.85
C VAL A 244 39.18 20.36 14.37
N PRO A 245 40.17 20.28 13.44
CA PRO A 245 40.79 21.43 12.88
C PRO A 245 39.86 22.19 11.94
N ILE A 246 39.78 23.51 12.11
CA ILE A 246 38.99 24.40 11.25
C ILE A 246 39.95 25.22 10.42
N ASP A 247 39.96 24.96 9.13
CA ASP A 247 40.77 25.69 8.17
C ASP A 247 39.95 26.74 7.41
N SER A 248 40.62 27.68 6.78
CA SER A 248 40.03 28.70 5.93
C SER A 248 40.00 28.24 4.48
N SER A 249 38.91 28.50 3.79
CA SER A 249 38.80 28.26 2.33
C SER A 249 39.73 29.22 1.54
N VAL A 250 40.15 30.34 2.14
CA VAL A 250 41.04 31.29 1.54
C VAL A 250 42.34 31.29 2.34
N LYS A 251 43.37 30.63 1.83
CA LYS A 251 44.72 30.69 2.45
C LYS A 251 45.31 32.08 2.30
N SER A 252 45.51 32.75 3.42
CA SER A 252 46.37 33.94 3.48
C SER A 252 47.80 33.52 3.86
N PRO A 253 48.85 34.17 3.35
CA PRO A 253 50.24 33.85 3.70
C PRO A 253 50.55 34.00 5.19
N LYS A 254 49.65 34.58 5.98
CA LYS A 254 49.73 34.76 7.44
C LYS A 254 48.88 33.78 8.25
N ASP A 255 48.14 32.88 7.61
CA ASP A 255 47.24 31.92 8.26
C ASP A 255 47.97 30.60 8.54
N GLU A 256 49.04 30.61 9.33
CA GLU A 256 49.74 29.41 9.79
C GLU A 256 49.06 28.72 10.98
N ASP A 257 48.10 29.39 11.65
CA ASP A 257 47.50 28.90 12.87
C ASP A 257 46.19 28.15 12.59
N VAL A 258 46.23 26.80 12.70
CA VAL A 258 45.03 25.95 12.69
C VAL A 258 44.21 26.24 13.94
N GLN A 259 42.96 26.63 13.75
CA GLN A 259 42.01 26.80 14.85
C GLN A 259 41.27 25.48 15.13
N LEU A 260 41.00 25.21 16.41
CA LEU A 260 40.21 24.07 16.81
C LEU A 260 38.74 24.44 16.98
N LEU A 261 37.84 23.53 16.64
CA LEU A 261 36.39 23.74 16.76
C LEU A 261 36.00 24.17 18.17
N GLY A 262 36.58 23.56 19.22
CA GLY A 262 36.28 23.88 20.61
C GLY A 262 36.68 25.28 21.04
N ASN A 263 37.51 26.02 20.27
CA ASN A 263 37.84 27.44 20.50
C ASN A 263 36.83 28.38 19.80
N LEU A 264 36.13 27.85 18.78
CA LEU A 264 35.28 28.65 17.89
C LEU A 264 33.79 28.40 18.10
N ALA A 265 33.43 27.32 18.79
CA ALA A 265 32.06 26.91 18.97
C ALA A 265 31.80 26.28 20.34
N ASP A 266 30.60 26.49 20.85
CA ASP A 266 30.10 25.82 22.03
C ASP A 266 29.32 24.56 21.60
N LEU A 267 29.51 23.47 22.38
CA LEU A 267 28.82 22.20 22.13
C LEU A 267 27.87 21.89 23.29
N SER A 268 26.59 21.80 22.99
CA SER A 268 25.52 21.40 23.94
C SER A 268 24.82 20.13 23.47
N ALA A 269 24.38 19.33 24.44
CA ALA A 269 23.56 18.14 24.13
C ALA A 269 22.07 18.50 24.29
N GLU A 270 21.32 18.30 23.25
CA GLU A 270 19.90 18.62 23.21
C GLU A 270 19.08 17.44 22.67
N GLY A 271 17.76 17.49 22.89
CA GLY A 271 16.81 16.57 22.25
C GLY A 271 16.07 17.32 21.16
N THR A 272 16.39 17.03 19.91
CA THR A 272 15.75 17.67 18.75
C THR A 272 14.92 16.67 17.94
N PRO A 273 13.97 17.13 17.13
CA PRO A 273 13.31 16.25 16.16
C PRO A 273 14.34 15.59 15.23
N GLY A 274 14.26 14.27 15.06
CA GLY A 274 15.15 13.53 14.16
C GLY A 274 14.86 13.82 12.70
N VAL A 275 13.58 13.98 12.38
CA VAL A 275 13.07 14.41 11.07
C VAL A 275 11.85 15.29 11.28
N VAL A 276 11.70 16.30 10.45
CA VAL A 276 10.51 17.16 10.40
C VAL A 276 9.91 17.03 9.01
N THR A 277 8.69 16.50 8.96
CA THR A 277 7.93 16.36 7.72
C THR A 277 6.88 17.47 7.65
N HIS A 278 6.62 17.98 6.46
CA HIS A 278 5.61 18.99 6.23
C HIS A 278 4.63 18.52 5.16
N GLY A 279 3.34 18.69 5.44
CA GLY A 279 2.25 18.58 4.47
C GLY A 279 1.57 19.95 4.31
N ASN A 280 1.46 20.46 3.07
CA ASN A 280 0.86 21.78 2.81
C ASN A 280 1.42 22.91 3.72
N ILE A 281 2.74 22.94 3.90
CA ILE A 281 3.48 23.91 4.75
C ILE A 281 3.40 23.62 6.25
N MET A 282 2.42 22.85 6.72
CA MET A 282 2.25 22.52 8.13
C MET A 282 3.11 21.33 8.55
N PRO A 283 3.69 21.33 9.76
CA PRO A 283 4.34 20.14 10.30
C PRO A 283 3.33 19.00 10.44
N LEU A 284 3.73 17.79 10.08
CA LEU A 284 2.87 16.60 10.19
C LEU A 284 3.58 15.44 10.89
N PHE A 285 2.76 14.55 11.46
CA PHE A 285 3.18 13.27 12.01
C PHE A 285 2.45 12.15 11.30
N ASP A 286 3.21 11.22 10.72
CA ASP A 286 2.70 10.04 10.05
C ASP A 286 2.58 8.89 11.04
N ILE A 287 1.38 8.33 11.17
CA ILE A 287 1.11 7.13 11.94
C ILE A 287 0.85 6.00 10.95
N TYR A 288 1.81 5.13 10.80
CA TYR A 288 1.72 3.97 9.92
C TYR A 288 1.02 2.82 10.63
N VAL A 289 0.08 2.18 9.93
CA VAL A 289 -0.64 1.01 10.41
C VAL A 289 -0.61 -0.05 9.32
N SER A 290 0.06 -1.16 9.60
CA SER A 290 0.04 -2.35 8.75
C SER A 290 -1.09 -3.28 9.13
N VAL A 291 -1.51 -4.14 8.21
CA VAL A 291 -2.64 -5.05 8.41
C VAL A 291 -2.20 -6.49 8.24
N GLU A 292 -2.55 -7.36 9.19
CA GLU A 292 -2.29 -8.79 9.12
C GLU A 292 -3.44 -9.61 9.70
N GLY A 293 -3.77 -10.71 9.02
CA GLY A 293 -4.81 -11.65 9.46
C GLY A 293 -6.25 -11.16 9.29
N ARG A 294 -6.47 -9.88 8.99
CA ARG A 294 -7.77 -9.25 8.74
C ARG A 294 -7.73 -8.42 7.46
N ASP A 295 -8.88 -8.07 6.91
CA ASP A 295 -9.02 -7.24 5.71
C ASP A 295 -8.71 -5.75 5.97
N LEU A 296 -8.16 -5.08 4.97
CA LEU A 296 -7.80 -3.66 5.03
C LEU A 296 -9.02 -2.78 5.36
N GLY A 297 -10.15 -3.04 4.70
CA GLY A 297 -11.38 -2.25 4.89
C GLY A 297 -11.96 -2.35 6.30
N GLY A 298 -11.86 -3.53 6.94
CA GLY A 298 -12.30 -3.73 8.31
C GLY A 298 -11.41 -2.99 9.31
N VAL A 299 -10.08 -3.05 9.14
CA VAL A 299 -9.14 -2.30 9.99
C VAL A 299 -9.29 -0.80 9.78
N LEU A 300 -9.42 -0.34 8.52
CA LEU A 300 -9.66 1.08 8.21
C LEU A 300 -10.91 1.61 8.91
N THR A 301 -12.02 0.87 8.85
CA THR A 301 -13.29 1.29 9.51
C THR A 301 -13.11 1.45 11.03
N ASP A 302 -12.29 0.59 11.66
CA ASP A 302 -11.99 0.70 13.10
C ASP A 302 -11.05 1.88 13.38
N VAL A 303 -10.04 2.13 12.52
CA VAL A 303 -9.16 3.31 12.61
C VAL A 303 -9.98 4.60 12.51
N GLU A 304 -10.87 4.71 11.52
CA GLU A 304 -11.76 5.86 11.34
C GLU A 304 -12.69 6.08 12.55
N ARG A 305 -13.23 5.00 13.11
CA ARG A 305 -14.10 5.07 14.29
C ARG A 305 -13.34 5.59 15.49
N ILE A 306 -12.13 5.12 15.74
CA ILE A 306 -11.27 5.60 16.82
C ILE A 306 -10.87 7.06 16.57
N ALA A 307 -10.45 7.41 15.36
CA ALA A 307 -10.10 8.77 14.98
C ALA A 307 -11.26 9.75 15.27
N LYS A 308 -12.48 9.40 14.85
CA LYS A 308 -13.69 10.18 15.15
C LYS A 308 -14.01 10.25 16.66
N SER A 309 -13.81 9.17 17.40
CA SER A 309 -14.06 9.17 18.85
C SER A 309 -13.10 10.08 19.61
N MET A 310 -11.90 10.28 19.09
CA MET A 310 -10.86 11.14 19.67
C MET A 310 -10.85 12.57 19.12
N GLU A 311 -11.79 12.94 18.26
CA GLU A 311 -11.90 14.29 17.67
C GLU A 311 -11.97 15.39 18.75
N HIS A 312 -12.54 15.09 19.91
CA HIS A 312 -12.61 16.04 21.03
C HIS A 312 -11.27 16.30 21.74
N GLU A 313 -10.34 15.34 21.63
CA GLU A 313 -9.00 15.45 22.21
C GLU A 313 -7.98 16.06 21.22
N LYS A 314 -8.38 16.24 19.98
CA LYS A 314 -7.55 16.80 18.93
C LYS A 314 -7.21 18.27 19.25
N PRO A 315 -5.93 18.69 19.09
CA PRO A 315 -5.57 20.11 19.16
C PRO A 315 -6.44 20.95 18.22
N ARG A 316 -6.86 22.15 18.64
CA ARG A 316 -7.82 22.99 17.88
C ARG A 316 -7.39 23.32 16.45
N SER A 317 -6.07 23.43 16.23
CA SER A 317 -5.46 23.75 14.93
C SER A 317 -4.95 22.53 14.18
N ALA A 318 -5.17 21.32 14.71
CA ALA A 318 -4.74 20.11 14.05
C ALA A 318 -5.81 19.59 13.09
N GLU A 319 -5.38 19.03 11.98
CA GLU A 319 -6.19 18.28 11.03
C GLU A 319 -5.76 16.81 11.05
N LEU A 320 -6.71 15.92 10.85
CA LEU A 320 -6.48 14.49 10.80
C LEU A 320 -6.90 13.99 9.43
N GLU A 321 -5.95 13.44 8.68
CA GLU A 321 -6.18 12.91 7.34
C GLU A 321 -5.74 11.45 7.27
N ILE A 322 -6.40 10.66 6.43
CA ILE A 322 -6.04 9.26 6.18
C ILE A 322 -5.62 9.11 4.74
N HIS A 323 -4.41 8.65 4.55
CA HIS A 323 -3.76 8.47 3.26
C HIS A 323 -3.33 7.01 3.03
N GLY A 324 -2.63 6.77 1.93
CA GLY A 324 -2.14 5.46 1.53
C GLY A 324 -3.15 4.68 0.72
N GLN A 325 -2.97 3.39 0.66
CA GLN A 325 -3.83 2.47 -0.10
C GLN A 325 -5.29 2.48 0.41
N ALA A 326 -5.48 2.83 1.69
CA ALA A 326 -6.78 2.90 2.33
C ALA A 326 -7.69 3.97 1.71
N SER A 327 -7.16 5.15 1.42
CA SER A 327 -7.93 6.23 0.77
C SER A 327 -8.30 5.86 -0.66
N LEU A 328 -7.34 5.32 -1.43
CA LEU A 328 -7.59 4.86 -2.79
C LEU A 328 -8.67 3.76 -2.85
N MET A 329 -8.65 2.85 -1.87
CA MET A 329 -9.66 1.80 -1.79
C MET A 329 -11.06 2.40 -1.61
N HIS A 330 -11.21 3.38 -0.74
CA HIS A 330 -12.50 4.01 -0.48
C HIS A 330 -13.07 4.64 -1.77
N ASP A 331 -12.29 5.45 -2.45
CA ASP A 331 -12.68 6.14 -3.68
C ASP A 331 -12.99 5.15 -4.81
N ALA A 332 -12.12 4.18 -5.05
CA ALA A 332 -12.30 3.17 -6.08
C ALA A 332 -13.56 2.32 -5.88
N TYR A 333 -13.89 1.95 -4.63
CA TYR A 333 -15.12 1.21 -4.35
C TYR A 333 -16.37 2.01 -4.67
N TYR A 334 -16.41 3.29 -4.32
CA TYR A 334 -17.53 4.17 -4.68
C TYR A 334 -17.67 4.34 -6.19
N GLU A 335 -16.57 4.61 -6.87
CA GLU A 335 -16.56 4.79 -8.33
C GLU A 335 -16.98 3.52 -9.07
N LEU A 336 -16.46 2.35 -8.66
CA LEU A 336 -16.79 1.08 -9.31
C LEU A 336 -18.23 0.64 -9.04
N ILE A 337 -18.76 0.82 -7.84
CA ILE A 337 -20.16 0.49 -7.53
C ILE A 337 -21.10 1.44 -8.28
N PHE A 338 -20.81 2.74 -8.29
CA PHE A 338 -21.59 3.70 -9.05
C PHE A 338 -21.50 3.42 -10.55
N GLY A 339 -20.31 3.14 -11.08
CA GLY A 339 -20.09 2.75 -12.46
C GLY A 339 -20.84 1.48 -12.84
N LEU A 340 -20.89 0.50 -11.94
CA LEU A 340 -21.65 -0.73 -12.12
C LEU A 340 -23.16 -0.46 -12.24
N LEU A 341 -23.72 0.36 -11.34
CA LEU A 341 -25.14 0.73 -11.38
C LEU A 341 -25.47 1.55 -12.64
N ALA A 342 -24.59 2.49 -13.01
CA ALA A 342 -24.73 3.27 -14.23
C ALA A 342 -24.65 2.37 -15.48
N ALA A 343 -23.74 1.40 -15.53
CA ALA A 343 -23.64 0.43 -16.61
C ALA A 343 -24.93 -0.40 -16.76
N ILE A 344 -25.49 -0.89 -15.66
CA ILE A 344 -26.77 -1.62 -15.66
C ILE A 344 -27.88 -0.73 -16.22
N ALA A 345 -27.98 0.52 -15.78
CA ALA A 345 -28.99 1.47 -16.25
C ALA A 345 -28.84 1.78 -17.75
N LEU A 346 -27.60 2.02 -18.22
CA LEU A 346 -27.33 2.29 -19.63
C LEU A 346 -27.63 1.08 -20.52
N VAL A 347 -27.23 -0.13 -20.09
CA VAL A 347 -27.55 -1.37 -20.82
C VAL A 347 -29.05 -1.58 -20.86
N TYR A 348 -29.77 -1.35 -19.75
CA TYR A 348 -31.23 -1.42 -19.71
C TYR A 348 -31.87 -0.48 -20.75
N LEU A 349 -31.48 0.81 -20.76
CA LEU A 349 -32.01 1.78 -21.70
C LEU A 349 -31.69 1.42 -23.16
N LEU A 350 -30.48 0.96 -23.42
CA LEU A 350 -30.08 0.52 -24.77
C LEU A 350 -30.97 -0.65 -25.26
N ILE A 351 -31.24 -1.60 -24.37
CA ILE A 351 -32.09 -2.74 -24.70
C ILE A 351 -33.54 -2.28 -24.88
N VAL A 352 -34.05 -1.32 -24.07
CA VAL A 352 -35.39 -0.72 -24.26
C VAL A 352 -35.54 -0.12 -25.67
N VAL A 353 -34.55 0.63 -26.11
CA VAL A 353 -34.56 1.23 -27.45
C VAL A 353 -34.56 0.15 -28.54
N ASN A 354 -33.75 -0.88 -28.39
CA ASN A 354 -33.62 -1.97 -29.37
C ASN A 354 -34.89 -2.84 -29.47
N PHE A 355 -35.49 -3.21 -28.34
CA PHE A 355 -36.68 -4.06 -28.27
C PHE A 355 -38.00 -3.28 -28.35
N GLN A 356 -37.95 -1.94 -28.20
CA GLN A 356 -39.17 -1.08 -28.11
C GLN A 356 -40.15 -1.59 -27.04
N SER A 357 -39.64 -2.12 -25.94
CA SER A 357 -40.41 -2.73 -24.86
C SER A 357 -39.71 -2.42 -23.53
N TRP A 358 -40.45 -2.12 -22.49
CA TRP A 358 -39.91 -1.96 -21.13
C TRP A 358 -39.80 -3.27 -20.36
N LEU A 359 -40.54 -4.31 -20.79
CA LEU A 359 -40.59 -5.59 -20.11
C LEU A 359 -39.48 -6.55 -20.51
N ASP A 360 -39.12 -6.59 -21.79
CA ASP A 360 -38.07 -7.47 -22.28
C ASP A 360 -36.70 -7.16 -21.63
N PRO A 361 -36.25 -5.89 -21.55
CA PRO A 361 -35.07 -5.55 -20.82
C PRO A 361 -35.13 -5.92 -19.32
N PHE A 362 -36.29 -5.74 -18.68
CA PHE A 362 -36.48 -6.14 -17.31
C PHE A 362 -36.26 -7.65 -17.12
N ILE A 363 -36.79 -8.47 -18.00
CA ILE A 363 -36.60 -9.95 -17.96
C ILE A 363 -35.13 -10.31 -18.18
N ILE A 364 -34.45 -9.64 -19.12
CA ILE A 364 -33.03 -9.86 -19.41
C ILE A 364 -32.15 -9.55 -18.15
N ILE A 365 -32.43 -8.44 -17.47
CA ILE A 365 -31.68 -8.02 -16.29
C ILE A 365 -31.88 -8.94 -15.08
N THR A 366 -32.98 -9.75 -15.03
CA THR A 366 -33.16 -10.69 -13.93
C THR A 366 -32.07 -11.76 -13.82
N ALA A 367 -31.22 -11.94 -14.83
CA ALA A 367 -30.04 -12.78 -14.75
C ALA A 367 -28.90 -12.18 -13.90
N LEU A 368 -28.86 -10.85 -13.75
CA LEU A 368 -27.75 -10.16 -13.07
C LEU A 368 -27.65 -10.46 -11.56
N PRO A 369 -28.75 -10.51 -10.79
CA PRO A 369 -28.68 -10.96 -9.38
C PRO A 369 -28.07 -12.36 -9.23
N GLY A 370 -28.34 -13.26 -10.19
CA GLY A 370 -27.70 -14.56 -10.24
C GLY A 370 -26.21 -14.51 -10.46
N ALA A 371 -25.75 -13.64 -11.37
CA ALA A 371 -24.34 -13.39 -11.62
C ALA A 371 -23.63 -12.86 -10.35
N LEU A 372 -24.21 -11.87 -9.68
CA LEU A 372 -23.68 -11.32 -8.42
C LEU A 372 -23.60 -12.38 -7.32
N ALA A 373 -24.65 -13.20 -7.18
CA ALA A 373 -24.63 -14.31 -6.23
C ALA A 373 -23.49 -15.30 -6.55
N GLY A 374 -23.29 -15.63 -7.83
CA GLY A 374 -22.19 -16.50 -8.29
C GLY A 374 -20.81 -15.93 -7.96
N ILE A 375 -20.61 -14.63 -8.15
CA ILE A 375 -19.36 -13.93 -7.78
C ILE A 375 -19.14 -14.04 -6.28
N ALA A 376 -20.14 -13.69 -5.46
CA ALA A 376 -20.02 -13.74 -4.00
C ALA A 376 -19.70 -15.16 -3.50
N TRP A 377 -20.34 -16.19 -4.05
CA TRP A 377 -20.06 -17.58 -3.70
C TRP A 377 -18.66 -18.03 -4.13
N ALA A 378 -18.23 -17.67 -5.34
CA ALA A 378 -16.89 -18.04 -5.81
C ALA A 378 -15.80 -17.41 -4.97
N LEU A 379 -15.90 -16.11 -4.66
CA LEU A 379 -14.94 -15.41 -3.79
C LEU A 379 -14.94 -16.02 -2.38
N PHE A 380 -16.10 -16.34 -1.82
CA PHE A 380 -16.23 -16.97 -0.51
C PHE A 380 -15.58 -18.35 -0.46
N LEU A 381 -15.90 -19.24 -1.42
CA LEU A 381 -15.36 -20.60 -1.50
C LEU A 381 -13.85 -20.63 -1.75
N THR A 382 -13.33 -19.64 -2.46
CA THR A 382 -11.88 -19.52 -2.73
C THR A 382 -11.14 -18.70 -1.67
N HIS A 383 -11.78 -18.33 -0.56
CA HIS A 383 -11.24 -17.48 0.49
C HIS A 383 -10.58 -16.19 -0.06
N THR A 384 -11.19 -15.61 -1.08
CA THR A 384 -10.72 -14.40 -1.75
C THR A 384 -11.51 -13.20 -1.24
N ARG A 385 -10.80 -12.16 -0.80
CA ARG A 385 -11.43 -10.91 -0.36
C ARG A 385 -11.96 -10.14 -1.57
N LEU A 386 -12.99 -9.34 -1.33
CA LEU A 386 -13.47 -8.41 -2.34
C LEU A 386 -12.41 -7.35 -2.60
N SER A 387 -12.04 -7.15 -3.84
CA SER A 387 -10.98 -6.25 -4.26
C SER A 387 -11.36 -5.53 -5.54
N GLU A 388 -10.63 -4.47 -5.90
CA GLU A 388 -10.85 -3.74 -7.15
C GLU A 388 -10.84 -4.66 -8.38
N PRO A 389 -9.87 -5.59 -8.57
CA PRO A 389 -9.94 -6.55 -9.67
C PRO A 389 -11.18 -7.46 -9.63
N ALA A 390 -11.68 -7.83 -8.44
CA ALA A 390 -12.90 -8.63 -8.32
C ALA A 390 -14.14 -7.86 -8.77
N LEU A 391 -14.22 -6.56 -8.44
CA LEU A 391 -15.31 -5.69 -8.90
C LEU A 391 -15.26 -5.45 -10.41
N THR A 392 -14.08 -5.26 -10.98
CA THR A 392 -13.89 -5.20 -12.43
C THR A 392 -14.33 -6.51 -13.10
N GLY A 393 -14.01 -7.66 -12.50
CA GLY A 393 -14.53 -8.97 -12.93
C GLY A 393 -16.05 -9.07 -12.87
N ALA A 394 -16.69 -8.43 -11.89
CA ALA A 394 -18.14 -8.36 -11.79
C ALA A 394 -18.75 -7.57 -12.96
N ILE A 395 -18.19 -6.44 -13.32
CA ILE A 395 -18.63 -5.63 -14.47
C ILE A 395 -18.52 -6.44 -15.78
N MET A 396 -17.39 -7.10 -15.99
CA MET A 396 -17.19 -7.97 -17.17
C MET A 396 -18.20 -9.11 -17.23
N THR A 397 -18.46 -9.76 -16.11
CA THR A 397 -19.42 -10.86 -16.00
C THR A 397 -20.84 -10.40 -16.32
N MET A 398 -21.23 -9.23 -15.82
CA MET A 398 -22.56 -8.67 -16.11
C MET A 398 -22.76 -8.38 -17.58
N GLY A 399 -21.78 -7.82 -18.27
CA GLY A 399 -21.84 -7.60 -19.72
C GLY A 399 -22.09 -8.91 -20.47
N THR A 400 -21.33 -9.95 -20.16
CA THR A 400 -21.47 -11.26 -20.82
C THR A 400 -22.81 -11.95 -20.48
N ALA A 401 -23.24 -11.90 -19.21
CA ALA A 401 -24.52 -12.46 -18.77
C ALA A 401 -25.70 -11.80 -19.47
N THR A 402 -25.67 -10.48 -19.61
CA THR A 402 -26.68 -9.70 -20.35
C THR A 402 -26.69 -10.08 -21.81
N ALA A 403 -25.54 -10.18 -22.48
CA ALA A 403 -25.44 -10.56 -23.88
C ALA A 403 -26.07 -11.97 -24.15
N ASN A 404 -25.74 -12.91 -23.27
CA ASN A 404 -26.33 -14.28 -23.36
C ASN A 404 -27.85 -14.29 -23.12
N SER A 405 -28.34 -13.46 -22.19
CA SER A 405 -29.77 -13.33 -21.90
C SER A 405 -30.53 -12.66 -23.04
N ILE A 406 -29.94 -11.68 -23.73
CA ILE A 406 -30.49 -11.06 -24.93
C ILE A 406 -30.73 -12.09 -26.01
N LEU A 407 -29.78 -13.02 -26.25
CA LEU A 407 -29.92 -14.06 -27.27
C LEU A 407 -31.07 -15.01 -26.97
N VAL A 408 -31.35 -15.31 -25.71
CA VAL A 408 -32.45 -16.20 -25.31
C VAL A 408 -33.79 -15.47 -25.45
N VAL A 409 -33.89 -14.24 -24.93
CA VAL A 409 -35.14 -13.46 -24.94
C VAL A 409 -35.53 -13.03 -26.36
N SER A 410 -34.57 -12.62 -27.20
CA SER A 410 -34.84 -12.25 -28.60
C SER A 410 -35.44 -13.43 -29.39
N TYR A 411 -34.87 -14.63 -29.21
CA TYR A 411 -35.39 -15.81 -29.86
C TYR A 411 -36.78 -16.26 -29.29
N ALA A 412 -36.98 -16.13 -27.98
CA ALA A 412 -38.29 -16.40 -27.37
C ALA A 412 -39.38 -15.46 -27.90
N ARG A 413 -39.03 -14.19 -28.14
CA ARG A 413 -39.92 -13.17 -28.72
C ARG A 413 -40.30 -13.52 -30.16
N GLU A 414 -39.36 -13.92 -30.99
CA GLU A 414 -39.62 -14.39 -32.37
C GLU A 414 -40.58 -15.61 -32.39
N ARG A 415 -40.36 -16.55 -31.48
CA ARG A 415 -41.19 -17.77 -31.40
C ARG A 415 -42.59 -17.54 -30.81
N ILE A 416 -42.79 -16.56 -29.93
CA ILE A 416 -44.12 -16.23 -29.42
C ILE A 416 -45.02 -15.64 -30.51
N GLU A 417 -44.42 -14.87 -31.46
CA GLU A 417 -45.14 -14.34 -32.61
C GLU A 417 -45.61 -15.48 -33.56
N GLU A 418 -44.84 -16.58 -33.68
CA GLU A 418 -45.20 -17.71 -34.53
C GLU A 418 -46.23 -18.66 -33.88
N HIS A 419 -46.06 -18.99 -32.60
CA HIS A 419 -46.85 -20.06 -31.95
C HIS A 419 -47.99 -19.55 -31.06
N GLY A 420 -47.99 -18.28 -30.68
CA GLY A 420 -49.03 -17.70 -29.81
C GLY A 420 -49.05 -18.25 -28.37
N ASP A 421 -48.04 -19.05 -27.98
CA ASP A 421 -47.90 -19.62 -26.63
C ASP A 421 -46.55 -19.28 -26.03
N ALA A 422 -46.57 -18.51 -24.92
CA ALA A 422 -45.38 -18.03 -24.22
C ALA A 422 -44.56 -19.17 -23.60
N VAL A 423 -45.18 -20.21 -23.13
CA VAL A 423 -44.51 -21.35 -22.49
C VAL A 423 -43.74 -22.17 -23.52
N MET A 424 -44.36 -22.47 -24.64
CA MET A 424 -43.72 -23.21 -25.74
C MET A 424 -42.58 -22.39 -26.35
N ALA A 425 -42.76 -21.09 -26.55
CA ALA A 425 -41.71 -20.20 -27.04
C ALA A 425 -40.49 -20.15 -26.10
N ALA A 426 -40.70 -20.07 -24.78
CA ALA A 426 -39.64 -20.08 -23.78
C ALA A 426 -38.86 -21.40 -23.76
N ILE A 427 -39.55 -22.54 -23.84
CA ILE A 427 -38.93 -23.88 -23.89
C ILE A 427 -38.09 -24.05 -25.15
N GLU A 428 -38.62 -23.66 -26.31
CA GLU A 428 -37.91 -23.73 -27.58
C GLU A 428 -36.70 -22.83 -27.64
N ALA A 429 -36.80 -21.60 -27.10
CA ALA A 429 -35.69 -20.68 -26.96
C ALA A 429 -34.56 -21.27 -26.07
N GLY A 430 -34.92 -21.84 -24.93
CA GLY A 430 -33.98 -22.50 -24.04
C GLY A 430 -33.28 -23.68 -24.74
N LYS A 431 -33.99 -24.53 -25.47
CA LYS A 431 -33.43 -25.68 -26.21
C LYS A 431 -32.48 -25.22 -27.34
N THR A 432 -32.92 -24.30 -28.16
CA THR A 432 -32.16 -23.86 -29.35
C THR A 432 -30.89 -23.06 -28.95
N ARG A 433 -30.98 -22.20 -27.94
CA ARG A 433 -29.88 -21.37 -27.48
C ARG A 433 -29.00 -22.03 -26.43
N PHE A 434 -29.31 -23.24 -25.97
CA PHE A 434 -28.51 -23.97 -24.99
C PHE A 434 -27.04 -24.10 -25.39
N ARG A 435 -26.77 -24.63 -26.59
CA ARG A 435 -25.43 -24.88 -27.08
C ARG A 435 -24.61 -23.59 -27.26
N PRO A 436 -25.09 -22.53 -27.96
CA PRO A 436 -24.36 -21.30 -28.12
C PRO A 436 -24.03 -20.63 -26.79
N VAL A 437 -24.97 -20.51 -25.86
CA VAL A 437 -24.76 -19.89 -24.56
C VAL A 437 -23.74 -20.67 -23.71
N LEU A 438 -23.86 -22.02 -23.73
CA LEU A 438 -22.91 -22.86 -23.01
C LEU A 438 -21.48 -22.78 -23.60
N MET A 439 -21.36 -22.71 -24.93
CA MET A 439 -20.06 -22.58 -25.60
C MET A 439 -19.36 -21.23 -25.24
N THR A 440 -20.07 -20.11 -25.31
CA THR A 440 -19.53 -18.81 -24.97
C THR A 440 -19.12 -18.73 -23.50
N ALA A 441 -19.97 -19.21 -22.60
CA ALA A 441 -19.68 -19.23 -21.16
C ALA A 441 -18.48 -20.15 -20.84
N SER A 442 -18.44 -21.35 -21.41
CA SER A 442 -17.32 -22.27 -21.19
C SER A 442 -16.01 -21.74 -21.72
N ALA A 443 -16.01 -21.12 -22.91
CA ALA A 443 -14.80 -20.51 -23.47
C ALA A 443 -14.22 -19.43 -22.55
N MET A 444 -15.08 -18.56 -22.01
CA MET A 444 -14.66 -17.52 -21.04
C MET A 444 -14.18 -18.13 -19.72
N ILE A 445 -14.92 -19.10 -19.16
CA ILE A 445 -14.55 -19.77 -17.90
C ILE A 445 -13.19 -20.43 -18.04
N PHE A 446 -12.97 -21.26 -19.07
CA PHE A 446 -11.69 -21.94 -19.28
C PHE A 446 -10.56 -20.95 -19.59
N GLY A 447 -10.85 -19.87 -20.31
CA GLY A 447 -9.88 -18.81 -20.59
C GLY A 447 -9.40 -18.09 -19.32
N MET A 448 -10.25 -18.02 -18.27
CA MET A 448 -9.90 -17.37 -17.00
C MET A 448 -9.24 -18.29 -15.97
N VAL A 449 -9.23 -19.62 -16.19
CA VAL A 449 -8.63 -20.59 -15.24
C VAL A 449 -7.16 -20.29 -14.94
N PRO A 450 -6.28 -20.02 -15.92
CA PRO A 450 -4.88 -19.73 -15.63
C PRO A 450 -4.70 -18.51 -14.72
N MET A 451 -5.52 -17.47 -14.91
CA MET A 451 -5.50 -16.27 -14.07
C MET A 451 -6.04 -16.57 -12.66
N ALA A 452 -7.13 -17.30 -12.56
CA ALA A 452 -7.79 -17.60 -11.27
C ALA A 452 -6.95 -18.49 -10.35
N THR A 453 -6.15 -19.40 -10.91
CA THR A 453 -5.28 -20.32 -10.17
C THR A 453 -3.92 -19.70 -9.79
N GLY A 454 -3.54 -18.58 -10.40
CA GLY A 454 -2.33 -17.86 -10.09
C GLY A 454 -2.39 -17.11 -8.74
N TYR A 455 -1.21 -16.66 -8.30
CA TYR A 455 -1.04 -15.76 -7.14
C TYR A 455 -0.77 -14.31 -7.59
N SER A 456 -1.31 -13.92 -8.75
CA SER A 456 -1.21 -12.58 -9.29
C SER A 456 -2.26 -11.65 -8.68
N GLN A 457 -2.04 -10.34 -8.81
CA GLN A 457 -3.02 -9.32 -8.40
C GLN A 457 -4.38 -9.48 -9.08
N ASN A 458 -4.39 -10.04 -10.29
CA ASN A 458 -5.60 -10.24 -11.07
C ASN A 458 -6.31 -11.59 -10.79
N ALA A 459 -5.80 -12.42 -9.87
CA ALA A 459 -6.44 -13.68 -9.53
C ALA A 459 -7.89 -13.53 -9.03
N PRO A 460 -8.24 -12.52 -8.20
CA PRO A 460 -9.62 -12.26 -7.79
C PRO A 460 -10.55 -11.96 -8.97
N LEU A 461 -10.07 -11.26 -10.02
CA LEU A 461 -10.81 -11.00 -11.24
C LEU A 461 -11.20 -12.33 -11.92
N GLY A 462 -10.23 -13.21 -12.13
CA GLY A 462 -10.47 -14.51 -12.74
C GLY A 462 -11.48 -15.35 -11.95
N ARG A 463 -11.37 -15.37 -10.61
CA ARG A 463 -12.28 -16.08 -9.71
C ARG A 463 -13.69 -15.50 -9.75
N ALA A 464 -13.83 -14.18 -9.75
CA ALA A 464 -15.11 -13.50 -9.86
C ALA A 464 -15.80 -13.80 -11.21
N VAL A 465 -15.05 -13.73 -12.32
CA VAL A 465 -15.58 -14.02 -13.66
C VAL A 465 -16.03 -15.48 -13.78
N ILE A 466 -15.23 -16.44 -13.32
CA ILE A 466 -15.59 -17.86 -13.37
C ILE A 466 -16.87 -18.12 -12.58
N GLY A 467 -16.92 -17.67 -11.32
CA GLY A 467 -18.10 -17.91 -10.47
C GLY A 467 -19.34 -17.19 -10.95
N GLY A 468 -19.17 -15.94 -11.36
CA GLY A 468 -20.27 -15.13 -11.89
C GLY A 468 -20.85 -15.69 -13.18
N LEU A 469 -20.02 -16.06 -14.16
CA LEU A 469 -20.49 -16.65 -15.43
C LEU A 469 -21.09 -18.02 -15.23
N PHE A 470 -20.56 -18.87 -14.36
CA PHE A 470 -21.12 -20.15 -14.09
C PHE A 470 -22.60 -20.08 -13.62
N VAL A 471 -22.84 -19.27 -12.59
CA VAL A 471 -24.19 -19.06 -12.05
C VAL A 471 -25.07 -18.27 -13.02
N ALA A 472 -24.54 -17.22 -13.65
CA ALA A 472 -25.28 -16.44 -14.64
C ALA A 472 -25.74 -17.31 -15.82
N THR A 473 -24.93 -18.26 -16.28
CA THR A 473 -25.31 -19.17 -17.35
C THR A 473 -26.47 -20.07 -16.93
N LEU A 474 -26.46 -20.59 -15.71
CA LEU A 474 -27.58 -21.35 -15.17
C LEU A 474 -28.86 -20.49 -15.10
N PHE A 475 -28.74 -19.25 -14.63
CA PHE A 475 -29.86 -18.31 -14.57
C PHE A 475 -30.39 -17.99 -15.97
N THR A 476 -29.52 -17.72 -16.93
CA THR A 476 -29.90 -17.42 -18.32
C THR A 476 -30.61 -18.59 -18.98
N LEU A 477 -30.19 -19.82 -18.71
CA LEU A 477 -30.76 -21.01 -19.36
C LEU A 477 -32.05 -21.51 -18.70
N PHE A 478 -32.23 -21.34 -17.40
CA PHE A 478 -33.36 -21.85 -16.66
C PHE A 478 -34.29 -20.77 -16.12
N PHE A 479 -33.75 -19.76 -15.45
CA PHE A 479 -34.53 -18.75 -14.76
C PHE A 479 -35.13 -17.72 -15.71
N VAL A 480 -34.34 -17.18 -16.65
CA VAL A 480 -34.82 -16.17 -17.63
C VAL A 480 -35.98 -16.72 -18.49
N PRO A 481 -35.95 -17.95 -19.06
CA PRO A 481 -37.10 -18.50 -19.77
C PRO A 481 -38.35 -18.70 -18.89
N CYS A 482 -38.17 -19.07 -17.62
CA CYS A 482 -39.29 -19.17 -16.68
C CYS A 482 -39.95 -17.81 -16.40
N VAL A 483 -39.15 -16.79 -16.16
CA VAL A 483 -39.65 -15.43 -15.96
C VAL A 483 -40.34 -14.90 -17.22
N TYR A 484 -39.77 -15.18 -18.41
CA TYR A 484 -40.38 -14.83 -19.69
C TYR A 484 -41.77 -15.49 -19.85
N ALA A 485 -41.88 -16.79 -19.61
CA ALA A 485 -43.11 -17.52 -19.66
C ALA A 485 -44.16 -16.95 -18.70
N LEU A 486 -43.78 -16.66 -17.44
CA LEU A 486 -44.69 -16.11 -16.43
C LEU A 486 -45.24 -14.72 -16.83
N VAL A 487 -44.37 -13.82 -17.30
CA VAL A 487 -44.74 -12.44 -17.65
C VAL A 487 -45.65 -12.40 -18.89
N TYR A 488 -45.34 -13.23 -19.90
CA TYR A 488 -46.06 -13.21 -21.16
C TYR A 488 -47.33 -14.13 -21.17
N SER A 489 -47.39 -15.18 -20.39
CA SER A 489 -48.60 -16.00 -20.23
C SER A 489 -49.79 -15.17 -19.75
N GLY A 490 -49.58 -14.30 -18.75
CA GLY A 490 -50.62 -13.40 -18.26
C GLY A 490 -51.11 -12.35 -19.27
N ARG A 491 -50.29 -11.98 -20.27
CA ARG A 491 -50.70 -11.05 -21.33
C ARG A 491 -51.51 -11.74 -22.44
N VAL A 492 -51.07 -12.91 -22.84
CA VAL A 492 -51.79 -13.69 -23.87
C VAL A 492 -53.20 -14.05 -23.36
N THR A 493 -53.34 -14.42 -22.10
CA THR A 493 -54.68 -14.70 -21.50
C THR A 493 -55.57 -13.47 -21.49
N ARG A 494 -55.05 -12.29 -21.08
CA ARG A 494 -55.81 -11.03 -21.09
C ARG A 494 -56.16 -10.54 -22.51
N GLN A 495 -55.34 -10.80 -23.52
CA GLN A 495 -55.69 -10.49 -24.91
C GLN A 495 -56.80 -11.41 -25.46
N LYS A 496 -56.77 -12.70 -25.10
CA LYS A 496 -57.85 -13.65 -25.47
C LYS A 496 -59.16 -13.28 -24.79
N GLU A 497 -59.16 -12.87 -23.51
CA GLU A 497 -60.32 -12.38 -22.79
C GLU A 497 -60.91 -11.05 -23.32
N ARG A 498 -60.09 -10.20 -23.93
CA ARG A 498 -60.55 -8.95 -24.54
C ARG A 498 -61.04 -9.12 -26.01
N ALA A 499 -60.73 -10.27 -26.64
CA ALA A 499 -61.11 -10.61 -28.00
C ALA A 499 -62.30 -11.54 -28.05
N SER A 500 -62.66 -12.15 -26.90
CA SER A 500 -63.92 -12.87 -26.68
C SER A 500 -64.99 -11.92 -26.09
#